data_60d5bfe71cd8e39f6efd422ee52f80be
#
_entry.id   60d5bfe71cd8e39f6efd422ee52f80be
#
_cell.length_a   1.000
_cell.length_b   1.000
_cell.length_c   1.000
_cell.angle_alpha   90.00
_cell.angle_beta   90.00
_cell.angle_gamma   90.00
#
_symmetry.space_group_name_H-M   'P 1'
#
loop_
_entity.id
_entity.type
_entity.pdbx_description
1 polymer ?
#
loop_
_entity_poly.entity_id
_entity_poly.type
_entity_poly.pdbx_seq_one_letter_code
_entity_poly.pdbx_strand_id
1 'polypeptide(L)'
;MSAESKVATYEIGEDEAGMRLDRWFRRRFPDLPQAHLNKIVRKGEVRVAGKRAEISTRLEVGQSVRVPPLSLAAPPAAKERPADPRDAEAVRAMVLFEDRDLMVLDKPYGLAVQGGSGTKRHVDGMLAALADKHGERPVLVHRLDRDTSGVLLVAKSRKIAADLGATFRSRGAKKIYWALVEGVPKPSQGRISLFLAKGAGMGDERGGGKEGRADIERMRVARHGDPDAQHSLTLYATVDKVAPRLAWLSMRPITGRTHQLRAHCEAIGHPIVGDPKYNRRPENDPARNDPLRAVPPGVEPKLHLLARRLVLPHPRGGMIDVTAPLPEHMRNSFDMFGFDVADRDPIEDAPDE
;
A
#
# COMPACT_ATOMS: atom_id res chain seq x y z
N MET A 1 -24.35 25.69 13.91
CA MET A 1 -25.04 24.64 14.70
C MET A 1 -24.15 24.30 15.87
N SER A 2 -24.70 24.33 17.09
CA SER A 2 -23.96 24.33 18.35
C SER A 2 -23.17 23.04 18.57
N ALA A 3 -21.92 23.20 19.02
CA ALA A 3 -21.09 22.10 19.47
C ALA A 3 -21.83 21.31 20.56
N GLU A 4 -22.09 20.01 20.36
CA GLU A 4 -22.68 19.17 21.38
C GLU A 4 -21.69 19.01 22.55
N SER A 5 -21.92 19.73 23.62
CA SER A 5 -21.08 19.72 24.81
C SER A 5 -21.38 18.53 25.73
N LYS A 6 -22.29 17.63 25.35
CA LYS A 6 -22.74 16.48 26.17
C LYS A 6 -22.58 15.16 25.39
N VAL A 7 -22.45 14.06 26.13
CA VAL A 7 -22.54 12.70 25.58
C VAL A 7 -23.91 12.50 24.97
N ALA A 8 -23.97 12.09 23.71
CA ALA A 8 -25.20 11.79 23.00
C ALA A 8 -25.27 10.30 22.66
N THR A 9 -26.49 9.76 22.60
CA THR A 9 -26.73 8.39 22.14
C THR A 9 -27.73 8.45 20.98
N TYR A 10 -27.36 7.77 19.89
CA TYR A 10 -28.15 7.73 18.66
C TYR A 10 -28.58 6.29 18.39
N GLU A 11 -29.83 6.09 18.07
CA GLU A 11 -30.35 4.80 17.64
C GLU A 11 -30.23 4.68 16.11
N ILE A 12 -29.81 3.53 15.62
CA ILE A 12 -29.59 3.24 14.21
C ILE A 12 -30.91 2.85 13.55
N GLY A 13 -31.32 3.64 12.59
CA GLY A 13 -32.49 3.40 11.76
C GLY A 13 -32.24 2.42 10.59
N GLU A 14 -33.31 2.06 9.90
CA GLU A 14 -33.25 1.13 8.74
C GLU A 14 -32.35 1.66 7.60
N ASP A 15 -32.35 2.98 7.36
CA ASP A 15 -31.54 3.64 6.33
C ASP A 15 -30.05 3.73 6.66
N GLU A 16 -29.66 3.42 7.90
CA GLU A 16 -28.30 3.40 8.41
C GLU A 16 -27.76 1.97 8.61
N ALA A 17 -28.60 0.97 8.45
CA ALA A 17 -28.24 -0.44 8.62
C ALA A 17 -27.16 -0.90 7.64
N GLY A 18 -26.20 -1.69 8.11
CA GLY A 18 -25.06 -2.17 7.34
C GLY A 18 -23.99 -1.11 7.06
N MET A 19 -24.24 0.15 7.42
CA MET A 19 -23.27 1.24 7.27
C MET A 19 -22.10 1.05 8.22
N ARG A 20 -20.88 1.35 7.77
CA ARG A 20 -19.71 1.36 8.64
C ARG A 20 -19.75 2.59 9.56
N LEU A 21 -19.25 2.42 10.77
CA LEU A 21 -19.22 3.48 11.79
C LEU A 21 -18.54 4.77 11.30
N ASP A 22 -17.43 4.66 10.54
CA ASP A 22 -16.74 5.82 9.97
C ASP A 22 -17.60 6.60 8.94
N ARG A 23 -18.39 5.89 8.13
CA ARG A 23 -19.32 6.50 7.18
C ARG A 23 -20.50 7.15 7.89
N TRP A 24 -21.02 6.48 8.92
CA TRP A 24 -22.10 6.99 9.75
C TRP A 24 -21.69 8.31 10.40
N PHE A 25 -20.50 8.37 11.01
CA PHE A 25 -19.95 9.60 11.58
C PHE A 25 -19.78 10.71 10.52
N ARG A 26 -19.27 10.39 9.34
CA ARG A 26 -19.08 11.36 8.27
C ARG A 26 -20.40 11.93 7.75
N ARG A 27 -21.46 11.12 7.70
CA ARG A 27 -22.81 11.55 7.31
C ARG A 27 -23.42 12.49 8.37
N ARG A 28 -23.26 12.15 9.64
CA ARG A 28 -23.93 12.85 10.75
C ARG A 28 -23.11 14.02 11.31
N PHE A 29 -21.81 13.95 11.24
CA PHE A 29 -20.86 14.94 11.72
C PHE A 29 -19.82 15.26 10.62
N PRO A 30 -20.22 15.92 9.53
CA PRO A 30 -19.35 16.17 8.38
C PRO A 30 -18.09 16.97 8.72
N ASP A 31 -18.18 17.84 9.72
CA ASP A 31 -17.09 18.70 10.20
C ASP A 31 -16.13 17.99 11.16
N LEU A 32 -16.41 16.73 11.53
CA LEU A 32 -15.53 15.96 12.44
C LEU A 32 -14.30 15.43 11.68
N PRO A 33 -13.07 15.89 12.03
CA PRO A 33 -11.87 15.40 11.38
C PRO A 33 -11.69 13.88 11.59
N GLN A 34 -11.31 13.16 10.53
CA GLN A 34 -11.09 11.70 10.59
C GLN A 34 -10.08 11.29 11.68
N ALA A 35 -9.03 12.11 11.87
CA ALA A 35 -8.03 11.87 12.92
C ALA A 35 -8.64 11.93 14.32
N HIS A 36 -9.60 12.84 14.55
CA HIS A 36 -10.33 12.94 15.82
C HIS A 36 -11.22 11.73 16.02
N LEU A 37 -11.99 11.35 15.00
CA LEU A 37 -12.82 10.13 15.03
C LEU A 37 -11.97 8.88 15.38
N ASN A 38 -10.86 8.70 14.69
CA ASN A 38 -9.94 7.59 14.96
C ASN A 38 -9.43 7.58 16.42
N LYS A 39 -9.17 8.76 16.97
CA LYS A 39 -8.71 8.93 18.36
C LYS A 39 -9.77 8.52 19.38
N ILE A 40 -11.00 9.02 19.24
CA ILE A 40 -12.10 8.73 20.19
C ILE A 40 -12.57 7.28 20.11
N VAL A 41 -12.58 6.68 18.91
CA VAL A 41 -12.88 5.24 18.74
C VAL A 41 -11.79 4.38 19.37
N ARG A 42 -10.51 4.68 19.09
CA ARG A 42 -9.37 3.96 19.69
C ARG A 42 -9.34 4.06 21.21
N LYS A 43 -9.74 5.18 21.80
CA LYS A 43 -9.85 5.35 23.24
C LYS A 43 -11.07 4.63 23.85
N GLY A 44 -12.01 4.13 23.02
CA GLY A 44 -13.24 3.49 23.46
C GLY A 44 -14.28 4.49 23.99
N GLU A 45 -14.15 5.75 23.65
CA GLU A 45 -15.10 6.82 23.98
C GLU A 45 -16.39 6.69 23.15
N VAL A 46 -16.30 6.12 21.93
CA VAL A 46 -17.41 5.68 21.09
C VAL A 46 -17.77 4.24 21.43
N ARG A 47 -19.05 3.96 21.63
CA ARG A 47 -19.55 2.60 21.89
C ARG A 47 -20.76 2.30 21.00
N VAL A 48 -20.84 1.07 20.53
CA VAL A 48 -21.98 0.54 19.75
C VAL A 48 -22.63 -0.56 20.57
N ALA A 49 -23.92 -0.45 20.84
CA ALA A 49 -24.66 -1.35 21.73
C ALA A 49 -23.94 -1.59 23.08
N GLY A 50 -23.36 -0.52 23.66
CA GLY A 50 -22.62 -0.57 24.93
C GLY A 50 -21.20 -1.15 24.82
N LYS A 51 -20.82 -1.78 23.71
CA LYS A 51 -19.53 -2.42 23.50
C LYS A 51 -18.52 -1.47 22.83
N ARG A 52 -17.23 -1.76 23.02
CA ARG A 52 -16.16 -1.06 22.28
C ARG A 52 -16.30 -1.36 20.79
N ALA A 53 -16.22 -0.32 19.99
CA ALA A 53 -16.36 -0.43 18.54
C ALA A 53 -15.03 -0.13 17.84
N GLU A 54 -14.91 -0.60 16.61
CA GLU A 54 -13.85 -0.24 15.67
C GLU A 54 -14.38 0.72 14.60
N ILE A 55 -13.51 1.43 13.94
CA ILE A 55 -13.83 2.33 12.81
C ILE A 55 -14.62 1.60 11.71
N SER A 56 -14.31 0.33 11.48
CA SER A 56 -14.92 -0.54 10.49
C SER A 56 -16.22 -1.21 10.94
N THR A 57 -16.59 -1.11 12.23
CA THR A 57 -17.81 -1.74 12.78
C THR A 57 -19.00 -1.42 11.90
N ARG A 58 -19.75 -2.44 11.48
CA ARG A 58 -21.02 -2.29 10.77
C ARG A 58 -22.15 -2.15 11.78
N LEU A 59 -23.02 -1.20 11.50
CA LEU A 59 -24.14 -0.85 12.36
C LEU A 59 -25.38 -1.67 11.97
N GLU A 60 -26.17 -2.07 12.95
CA GLU A 60 -27.40 -2.84 12.77
C GLU A 60 -28.60 -2.02 13.28
N VAL A 61 -29.78 -2.25 12.72
CA VAL A 61 -31.02 -1.57 13.16
C VAL A 61 -31.25 -1.75 14.64
N GLY A 62 -31.67 -0.69 15.32
CA GLY A 62 -31.94 -0.69 16.75
C GLY A 62 -30.70 -0.67 17.66
N GLN A 63 -29.49 -0.72 17.11
CA GLN A 63 -28.29 -0.53 17.91
C GLN A 63 -28.15 0.93 18.34
N SER A 64 -27.67 1.14 19.56
CA SER A 64 -27.34 2.46 20.08
C SER A 64 -25.85 2.80 19.84
N VAL A 65 -25.58 3.98 19.30
CA VAL A 65 -24.23 4.53 19.15
C VAL A 65 -24.06 5.65 20.18
N ARG A 66 -23.21 5.41 21.18
CA ARG A 66 -22.80 6.44 22.16
C ARG A 66 -21.67 7.28 21.57
N VAL A 67 -21.88 8.58 21.49
CA VAL A 67 -20.94 9.57 20.99
C VAL A 67 -20.48 10.46 22.13
N PRO A 68 -19.17 10.58 22.39
CA PRO A 68 -18.67 11.50 23.42
C PRO A 68 -18.91 12.95 23.02
N PRO A 69 -18.73 13.94 23.93
CA PRO A 69 -18.74 15.34 23.55
C PRO A 69 -17.76 15.56 22.40
N LEU A 70 -18.28 16.04 21.26
CA LEU A 70 -17.46 16.34 20.10
C LEU A 70 -16.99 17.77 20.20
N SER A 71 -15.71 17.97 20.53
CA SER A 71 -15.07 19.25 20.33
C SER A 71 -14.87 19.43 18.81
N LEU A 72 -15.75 20.20 18.19
CA LEU A 72 -15.64 20.59 16.77
C LEU A 72 -14.55 21.66 16.54
N ALA A 73 -13.81 22.07 17.60
CA ALA A 73 -12.59 22.79 17.38
C ALA A 73 -11.67 21.93 16.51
N ALA A 74 -11.46 22.36 15.28
CA ALA A 74 -10.48 21.72 14.42
C ALA A 74 -9.20 21.49 15.22
N PRO A 75 -8.66 20.27 15.30
CA PRO A 75 -7.34 20.11 15.87
C PRO A 75 -6.46 21.13 15.17
N PRO A 76 -5.53 21.80 15.88
CA PRO A 76 -4.63 22.73 15.24
C PRO A 76 -4.08 21.98 14.04
N ALA A 77 -4.29 22.53 12.85
CA ALA A 77 -3.86 21.95 11.58
C ALA A 77 -2.46 21.45 11.86
N ALA A 78 -2.23 20.15 11.69
CA ALA A 78 -0.91 19.58 11.94
C ALA A 78 0.01 20.54 11.19
N LYS A 79 0.88 21.26 11.94
CA LYS A 79 1.70 22.34 11.38
C LYS A 79 2.34 21.75 10.14
N GLU A 80 1.78 22.08 8.97
CA GLU A 80 2.38 21.68 7.71
C GLU A 80 3.79 22.20 7.82
N ARG A 81 4.76 21.30 7.71
CA ARG A 81 6.13 21.74 7.67
C ARG A 81 6.23 22.77 6.55
N PRO A 82 6.89 23.90 6.77
CA PRO A 82 7.19 24.80 5.68
C PRO A 82 7.77 23.98 4.54
N ALA A 83 7.24 24.16 3.34
CA ALA A 83 7.73 23.45 2.17
C ALA A 83 9.24 23.69 2.04
N ASP A 84 10.03 22.63 2.14
CA ASP A 84 11.46 22.73 1.94
C ASP A 84 11.72 22.84 0.42
N PRO A 85 12.38 23.91 -0.06
CA PRO A 85 12.71 24.04 -1.49
C PRO A 85 13.45 22.82 -2.05
N ARG A 86 14.26 22.14 -1.23
CA ARG A 86 14.95 20.89 -1.61
C ARG A 86 13.98 19.74 -1.90
N ASP A 87 12.77 19.76 -1.34
CA ASP A 87 11.76 18.76 -1.65
C ASP A 87 11.18 18.92 -3.05
N ALA A 88 11.05 20.15 -3.55
CA ALA A 88 10.62 20.40 -4.93
C ALA A 88 11.66 19.86 -5.94
N GLU A 89 12.95 20.12 -5.70
CA GLU A 89 14.04 19.60 -6.53
C GLU A 89 14.08 18.05 -6.51
N ALA A 90 13.98 17.47 -5.30
CA ALA A 90 13.96 16.02 -5.14
C ALA A 90 12.75 15.35 -5.84
N VAL A 91 11.56 15.98 -5.82
CA VAL A 91 10.40 15.45 -6.56
C VAL A 91 10.64 15.56 -8.06
N ARG A 92 11.17 16.70 -8.55
CA ARG A 92 11.47 16.88 -9.99
C ARG A 92 12.49 15.88 -10.50
N ALA A 93 13.49 15.55 -9.68
CA ALA A 93 14.51 14.53 -10.02
C ALA A 93 13.91 13.11 -10.18
N MET A 94 12.75 12.85 -9.59
CA MET A 94 12.03 11.58 -9.73
C MET A 94 11.09 11.54 -10.94
N VAL A 95 10.86 12.62 -11.68
CA VAL A 95 9.86 12.68 -12.75
C VAL A 95 10.29 11.83 -13.95
N LEU A 96 9.49 10.83 -14.30
CA LEU A 96 9.61 10.04 -15.52
C LEU A 96 8.77 10.60 -16.66
N PHE A 97 7.59 11.12 -16.33
CA PHE A 97 6.65 11.72 -17.27
C PHE A 97 5.88 12.84 -16.55
N GLU A 98 5.59 13.91 -17.26
CA GLU A 98 4.81 15.02 -16.76
C GLU A 98 4.04 15.70 -17.89
N ASP A 99 2.77 16.02 -17.62
CA ASP A 99 1.95 16.84 -18.49
C ASP A 99 1.18 17.91 -17.68
N ARG A 100 0.15 18.50 -18.28
CA ARG A 100 -0.70 19.50 -17.62
C ARG A 100 -1.43 18.97 -16.39
N ASP A 101 -1.84 17.69 -16.39
CA ASP A 101 -2.80 17.12 -15.44
C ASP A 101 -2.18 16.21 -14.39
N LEU A 102 -1.04 15.60 -14.71
CA LEU A 102 -0.41 14.61 -13.85
C LEU A 102 1.11 14.57 -14.01
N MET A 103 1.75 13.86 -13.10
CA MET A 103 3.16 13.46 -13.18
C MET A 103 3.30 11.99 -12.75
N VAL A 104 4.25 11.30 -13.32
CA VAL A 104 4.66 9.94 -12.95
C VAL A 104 6.06 9.99 -12.41
N LEU A 105 6.25 9.50 -11.19
CA LEU A 105 7.52 9.54 -10.49
C LEU A 105 8.16 8.16 -10.45
N ASP A 106 9.48 8.11 -10.56
CA ASP A 106 10.31 6.96 -10.15
C ASP A 106 10.60 7.06 -8.67
N LYS A 107 9.78 6.41 -7.84
CA LYS A 107 9.97 6.44 -6.40
C LYS A 107 11.19 5.61 -6.00
N PRO A 108 12.21 6.18 -5.34
CA PRO A 108 13.35 5.42 -4.89
C PRO A 108 13.00 4.45 -3.76
N TYR A 109 13.84 3.44 -3.58
CA TYR A 109 13.83 2.54 -2.43
C TYR A 109 13.91 3.34 -1.10
N GLY A 110 13.20 2.87 -0.08
CA GLY A 110 13.26 3.43 1.27
C GLY A 110 12.46 4.72 1.50
N LEU A 111 11.97 5.38 0.44
CA LEU A 111 11.12 6.58 0.57
C LEU A 111 9.66 6.18 0.77
N ALA A 112 9.07 6.57 1.89
CA ALA A 112 7.65 6.37 2.15
C ALA A 112 6.79 7.24 1.23
N VAL A 113 5.62 6.73 0.81
CA VAL A 113 4.66 7.51 0.02
C VAL A 113 3.86 8.46 0.90
N GLN A 114 3.41 8.00 2.06
CA GLN A 114 2.62 8.79 3.02
C GLN A 114 3.26 8.78 4.41
N GLY A 115 2.96 9.79 5.20
CA GLY A 115 3.39 9.88 6.59
C GLY A 115 2.72 8.82 7.46
N GLY A 116 3.44 8.40 8.50
CA GLY A 116 3.00 7.48 9.54
C GLY A 116 3.82 7.69 10.80
N SER A 117 3.57 6.89 11.86
CA SER A 117 4.32 6.98 13.12
C SER A 117 5.84 6.90 12.84
N GLY A 118 6.59 7.94 13.18
CA GLY A 118 8.04 8.01 13.00
C GLY A 118 8.54 8.38 11.59
N THR A 119 7.67 8.54 10.58
CA THR A 119 8.07 8.92 9.23
C THR A 119 8.21 10.43 9.11
N LYS A 120 9.44 10.91 9.02
CA LYS A 120 9.73 12.36 8.93
C LYS A 120 9.62 12.92 7.51
N ARG A 121 9.98 12.15 6.49
CA ARG A 121 9.98 12.56 5.07
C ARG A 121 9.24 11.51 4.23
N HIS A 122 8.32 11.95 3.40
CA HIS A 122 7.51 11.10 2.53
C HIS A 122 7.04 11.88 1.30
N VAL A 123 6.73 11.18 0.21
CA VAL A 123 6.36 11.81 -1.07
C VAL A 123 5.21 12.80 -0.90
N ASP A 124 4.12 12.41 -0.22
CA ASP A 124 2.95 13.29 -0.01
C ASP A 124 3.32 14.62 0.68
N GLY A 125 4.23 14.58 1.66
CA GLY A 125 4.76 15.80 2.30
C GLY A 125 5.63 16.64 1.37
N MET A 126 6.46 15.98 0.54
CA MET A 126 7.34 16.66 -0.42
C MET A 126 6.54 17.35 -1.54
N LEU A 127 5.38 16.80 -1.93
CA LEU A 127 4.50 17.41 -2.93
C LEU A 127 3.98 18.80 -2.51
N ALA A 128 3.99 19.14 -1.22
CA ALA A 128 3.64 20.46 -0.74
C ALA A 128 4.57 21.56 -1.30
N ALA A 129 5.84 21.23 -1.59
CA ALA A 129 6.80 22.14 -2.18
C ALA A 129 6.51 22.48 -3.67
N LEU A 130 5.58 21.76 -4.29
CA LEU A 130 5.09 22.00 -5.66
C LEU A 130 3.73 22.69 -5.69
N ALA A 131 3.26 23.25 -4.57
CA ALA A 131 2.02 24.02 -4.53
C ALA A 131 2.09 25.21 -5.50
N ASP A 132 0.99 25.46 -6.21
CA ASP A 132 0.87 26.59 -7.11
C ASP A 132 0.63 27.91 -6.35
N LYS A 133 0.49 29.00 -7.09
CA LYS A 133 0.21 30.34 -6.52
C LYS A 133 -1.10 30.45 -5.75
N HIS A 134 -2.01 29.48 -5.89
CA HIS A 134 -3.29 29.42 -5.18
C HIS A 134 -3.22 28.46 -3.98
N GLY A 135 -2.06 27.86 -3.71
CA GLY A 135 -1.85 26.88 -2.65
C GLY A 135 -2.34 25.47 -3.00
N GLU A 136 -2.77 25.23 -4.25
CA GLU A 136 -3.11 23.88 -4.70
C GLU A 136 -1.84 23.06 -4.96
N ARG A 137 -1.77 21.90 -4.33
CA ARG A 137 -0.63 20.97 -4.45
C ARG A 137 -1.01 19.71 -5.21
N PRO A 138 -0.04 19.06 -5.86
CA PRO A 138 -0.26 17.73 -6.44
C PRO A 138 -0.71 16.71 -5.39
N VAL A 139 -1.50 15.72 -5.81
CA VAL A 139 -2.18 14.73 -4.97
C VAL A 139 -1.82 13.32 -5.40
N LEU A 140 -1.52 12.46 -4.44
CA LEU A 140 -1.30 11.04 -4.70
C LEU A 140 -2.56 10.35 -5.21
N VAL A 141 -2.43 9.56 -6.26
CA VAL A 141 -3.51 8.72 -6.82
C VAL A 141 -3.53 7.33 -6.17
N HIS A 142 -2.35 6.78 -5.94
CA HIS A 142 -2.16 5.49 -5.28
C HIS A 142 -0.91 5.50 -4.39
N ARG A 143 -0.62 4.36 -3.78
CA ARG A 143 0.57 4.22 -2.93
C ARG A 143 1.38 3.00 -3.30
N LEU A 144 2.68 3.09 -3.03
CA LEU A 144 3.62 1.98 -2.96
C LEU A 144 4.11 1.82 -1.52
N ASP A 145 4.58 0.63 -1.18
CA ASP A 145 5.26 0.41 0.09
C ASP A 145 6.56 1.23 0.14
N ARG A 146 7.05 1.55 1.34
CA ARG A 146 8.29 2.32 1.53
C ARG A 146 9.47 1.73 0.74
N ASP A 147 9.62 0.41 0.81
CA ASP A 147 10.75 -0.30 0.26
C ASP A 147 10.52 -0.79 -1.19
N THR A 148 9.33 -0.61 -1.75
CA THR A 148 9.05 -0.83 -3.18
C THR A 148 9.44 0.40 -3.98
N SER A 149 10.25 0.22 -5.02
CA SER A 149 10.69 1.28 -5.95
C SER A 149 9.75 1.39 -7.15
N GLY A 150 9.90 2.45 -7.95
CA GLY A 150 9.35 2.57 -9.31
C GLY A 150 8.11 3.44 -9.42
N VAL A 151 7.28 3.17 -10.43
CA VAL A 151 6.22 4.04 -10.93
C VAL A 151 5.19 4.42 -9.85
N LEU A 152 5.12 5.72 -9.56
CA LEU A 152 4.14 6.33 -8.64
C LEU A 152 3.41 7.47 -9.34
N LEU A 153 2.09 7.34 -9.52
CA LEU A 153 1.25 8.32 -10.21
C LEU A 153 0.76 9.41 -9.24
N VAL A 154 0.91 10.66 -9.66
CA VAL A 154 0.52 11.86 -8.92
C VAL A 154 -0.34 12.73 -9.85
N ALA A 155 -1.48 13.19 -9.37
CA ALA A 155 -2.34 14.12 -10.09
C ALA A 155 -2.02 15.58 -9.68
N LYS A 156 -2.10 16.53 -10.62
CA LYS A 156 -1.87 17.94 -10.35
C LYS A 156 -3.09 18.67 -9.76
N SER A 157 -4.27 18.01 -9.75
CA SER A 157 -5.48 18.54 -9.11
C SER A 157 -6.31 17.43 -8.45
N ARG A 158 -7.17 17.82 -7.50
CA ARG A 158 -8.08 16.87 -6.82
C ARG A 158 -9.08 16.23 -7.77
N LYS A 159 -9.53 16.96 -8.81
CA LYS A 159 -10.44 16.43 -9.84
C LYS A 159 -9.76 15.29 -10.61
N ILE A 160 -8.59 15.54 -11.15
CA ILE A 160 -7.80 14.52 -11.87
C ILE A 160 -7.47 13.33 -10.95
N ALA A 161 -7.15 13.57 -9.67
CA ALA A 161 -6.94 12.49 -8.70
C ALA A 161 -8.18 11.62 -8.50
N ALA A 162 -9.37 12.20 -8.50
CA ALA A 162 -10.63 11.46 -8.39
C ALA A 162 -10.90 10.59 -9.62
N ASP A 163 -10.69 11.12 -10.83
CA ASP A 163 -10.87 10.43 -12.10
C ASP A 163 -9.90 9.24 -12.23
N LEU A 164 -8.61 9.49 -12.00
CA LEU A 164 -7.58 8.44 -12.00
C LEU A 164 -7.83 7.39 -10.90
N GLY A 165 -8.25 7.82 -9.72
CA GLY A 165 -8.63 6.92 -8.64
C GLY A 165 -9.83 6.03 -8.99
N ALA A 166 -10.78 6.49 -9.81
CA ALA A 166 -11.86 5.68 -10.35
C ALA A 166 -11.30 4.60 -11.30
N THR A 167 -10.37 4.97 -12.20
CA THR A 167 -9.69 4.03 -13.10
C THR A 167 -8.95 2.93 -12.34
N PHE A 168 -8.24 3.29 -11.26
CA PHE A 168 -7.59 2.28 -10.40
C PHE A 168 -8.60 1.33 -9.72
N ARG A 169 -9.75 1.84 -9.29
CA ARG A 169 -10.80 1.01 -8.65
C ARG A 169 -11.52 0.09 -9.64
N SER A 170 -11.75 0.55 -10.86
CA SER A 170 -12.38 -0.24 -11.93
C SER A 170 -11.44 -1.24 -12.61
N ARG A 171 -10.19 -1.36 -12.12
CA ARG A 171 -9.14 -2.20 -12.70
C ARG A 171 -8.70 -1.79 -14.12
N GLY A 172 -9.05 -0.58 -14.54
CA GLY A 172 -8.64 -0.03 -15.84
C GLY A 172 -7.14 0.34 -15.93
N ALA A 173 -6.39 0.17 -14.85
CA ALA A 173 -4.95 0.41 -14.81
C ALA A 173 -4.19 -0.92 -14.82
N LYS A 174 -3.40 -1.17 -15.87
CA LYS A 174 -2.46 -2.29 -15.95
C LYS A 174 -1.17 -1.91 -15.22
N LYS A 175 -0.85 -2.64 -14.17
CA LYS A 175 0.35 -2.45 -13.34
C LYS A 175 1.23 -3.67 -13.49
N ILE A 176 2.47 -3.47 -13.89
CA ILE A 176 3.46 -4.54 -14.01
C ILE A 176 4.55 -4.30 -12.97
N TYR A 177 4.85 -5.36 -12.23
CA TYR A 177 5.90 -5.36 -11.21
C TYR A 177 6.94 -6.42 -11.55
N TRP A 178 8.21 -6.08 -11.37
CA TRP A 178 9.30 -7.03 -11.45
C TRP A 178 9.82 -7.35 -10.05
N ALA A 179 10.12 -8.61 -9.82
CA ALA A 179 10.73 -9.04 -8.58
C ALA A 179 11.78 -10.12 -8.82
N LEU A 180 12.83 -10.11 -8.02
CA LEU A 180 13.73 -11.24 -7.89
C LEU A 180 13.25 -12.09 -6.72
N VAL A 181 12.97 -13.37 -6.94
CA VAL A 181 12.45 -14.29 -5.93
C VAL A 181 13.40 -15.44 -5.69
N GLU A 182 13.35 -16.02 -4.48
CA GLU A 182 14.10 -17.23 -4.13
C GLU A 182 13.46 -18.46 -4.77
N GLY A 183 14.29 -19.33 -5.32
CA GLY A 183 13.86 -20.53 -6.04
C GLY A 183 13.24 -20.21 -7.41
N VAL A 184 12.68 -21.21 -8.04
CA VAL A 184 12.06 -21.14 -9.37
C VAL A 184 10.65 -21.68 -9.30
N PRO A 185 9.61 -20.82 -9.44
CA PRO A 185 8.23 -21.24 -9.38
C PRO A 185 7.87 -22.30 -10.42
N LYS A 186 7.07 -23.27 -10.00
CA LYS A 186 6.47 -24.27 -10.87
C LYS A 186 4.97 -24.31 -10.63
N PRO A 187 4.14 -24.03 -11.66
CA PRO A 187 4.48 -23.71 -13.06
C PRO A 187 5.21 -22.36 -13.20
N SER A 188 5.86 -22.13 -14.35
CA SER A 188 6.59 -20.88 -14.64
C SER A 188 5.70 -19.66 -14.80
N GLN A 189 4.40 -19.86 -14.99
CA GLN A 189 3.39 -18.82 -15.03
C GLN A 189 2.10 -19.31 -14.39
N GLY A 190 1.31 -18.37 -13.86
CA GLY A 190 0.07 -18.74 -13.21
C GLY A 190 -0.62 -17.58 -12.51
N ARG A 191 -1.58 -17.96 -11.68
CA ARG A 191 -2.35 -17.00 -10.89
C ARG A 191 -2.32 -17.39 -9.40
N ILE A 192 -2.13 -16.38 -8.56
CA ILE A 192 -2.18 -16.51 -7.11
C ILE A 192 -3.46 -15.84 -6.64
N SER A 193 -4.39 -16.64 -6.11
CA SER A 193 -5.70 -16.19 -5.65
C SER A 193 -5.85 -16.58 -4.18
N LEU A 194 -5.76 -15.60 -3.28
CA LEU A 194 -5.75 -15.79 -1.83
C LEU A 194 -6.62 -14.74 -1.14
N PHE A 195 -7.02 -15.03 0.09
CA PHE A 195 -7.55 -14.03 1.00
C PHE A 195 -6.43 -13.49 1.88
N LEU A 196 -6.34 -12.17 2.01
CA LEU A 196 -5.36 -11.51 2.87
C LEU A 196 -6.08 -10.71 3.95
N ALA A 197 -5.63 -10.83 5.20
CA ALA A 197 -6.08 -10.04 6.34
C ALA A 197 -4.90 -9.38 7.05
N LYS A 198 -5.15 -8.30 7.79
CA LYS A 198 -4.14 -7.72 8.68
C LYS A 198 -3.87 -8.66 9.86
N GLY A 199 -2.64 -8.71 10.32
CA GLY A 199 -2.26 -9.43 11.52
C GLY A 199 -0.90 -10.11 11.46
N ALA A 200 -0.43 -10.58 12.60
CA ALA A 200 0.72 -11.47 12.70
C ALA A 200 0.40 -12.79 12.00
N GLY A 201 1.37 -13.36 11.28
CA GLY A 201 1.19 -14.64 10.64
C GLY A 201 1.00 -15.77 11.65
N MET A 202 0.32 -16.88 11.24
CA MET A 202 0.23 -18.11 12.04
C MET A 202 1.65 -18.58 12.41
N GLY A 203 2.01 -18.46 13.68
CA GLY A 203 3.34 -18.80 14.22
C GLY A 203 3.87 -17.81 15.27
N ASP A 204 3.28 -16.65 15.43
CA ASP A 204 3.68 -15.64 16.43
C ASP A 204 3.04 -15.83 17.83
N GLU A 205 2.32 -16.93 18.05
CA GLU A 205 1.69 -17.20 19.36
C GLU A 205 2.67 -17.65 20.48
N ARG A 206 3.97 -17.79 20.18
CA ARG A 206 4.99 -18.21 21.16
C ARG A 206 6.06 -17.16 21.42
N GLY A 207 5.64 -15.94 21.70
CA GLY A 207 6.60 -14.87 22.01
C GLY A 207 5.97 -13.80 22.91
N GLY A 208 5.56 -14.17 24.12
CA GLY A 208 5.25 -13.23 25.20
C GLY A 208 6.51 -12.48 25.64
N GLY A 209 6.98 -11.55 24.84
CA GLY A 209 8.05 -10.59 25.12
C GLY A 209 7.50 -9.19 24.91
N LYS A 210 6.98 -8.56 25.97
CA LYS A 210 6.81 -7.10 26.04
C LYS A 210 8.21 -6.51 25.98
N GLU A 211 8.61 -5.95 24.81
CA GLU A 211 9.48 -4.79 24.71
C GLU A 211 9.87 -4.55 23.24
N GLY A 212 9.41 -3.43 22.67
CA GLY A 212 10.17 -2.68 21.70
C GLY A 212 10.13 -3.08 20.22
N ARG A 213 9.25 -3.97 19.73
CA ARG A 213 8.99 -4.09 18.29
C ARG A 213 7.79 -3.22 17.92
N ALA A 214 8.06 -2.11 17.24
CA ALA A 214 7.03 -1.33 16.55
C ALA A 214 6.13 -2.30 15.76
N ASP A 215 4.81 -2.16 15.89
CA ASP A 215 3.78 -2.93 15.18
C ASP A 215 4.13 -2.97 13.67
N ILE A 216 4.81 -4.02 13.23
CA ILE A 216 5.20 -4.17 11.83
C ILE A 216 3.94 -4.61 11.11
N GLU A 217 3.24 -3.66 10.47
CA GLU A 217 2.06 -3.96 9.68
C GLU A 217 2.40 -5.08 8.67
N ARG A 218 1.83 -6.26 8.88
CA ARG A 218 1.99 -7.44 8.02
C ARG A 218 0.61 -7.93 7.60
N MET A 219 0.53 -8.46 6.38
CA MET A 219 -0.64 -9.21 5.92
C MET A 219 -0.39 -10.70 6.12
N ARG A 220 -1.43 -11.43 6.51
CA ARG A 220 -1.42 -12.90 6.59
C ARG A 220 -2.36 -13.48 5.55
N VAL A 221 -2.07 -14.69 5.10
CA VAL A 221 -3.05 -15.49 4.36
C VAL A 221 -4.19 -15.85 5.32
N ALA A 222 -5.40 -15.61 4.88
CA ALA A 222 -6.64 -15.81 5.63
C ALA A 222 -7.57 -16.76 4.88
N ARG A 223 -8.62 -17.25 5.54
CA ARG A 223 -9.68 -18.02 4.90
C ARG A 223 -10.80 -17.09 4.45
N HIS A 224 -11.58 -17.55 3.48
CA HIS A 224 -12.85 -16.87 3.15
C HIS A 224 -13.75 -16.84 4.39
N GLY A 225 -14.27 -15.65 4.72
CA GLY A 225 -15.11 -15.45 5.90
C GLY A 225 -14.36 -15.04 7.18
N ASP A 226 -13.02 -15.12 7.21
CA ASP A 226 -12.28 -14.57 8.35
C ASP A 226 -12.51 -13.06 8.47
N PRO A 227 -12.51 -12.49 9.69
CA PRO A 227 -12.61 -11.05 9.89
C PRO A 227 -11.54 -10.30 9.09
N ASP A 228 -11.96 -9.22 8.43
CA ASP A 228 -11.12 -8.35 7.59
C ASP A 228 -10.39 -9.03 6.42
N ALA A 229 -10.68 -10.31 6.12
CA ALA A 229 -10.13 -11.02 4.98
C ALA A 229 -10.64 -10.41 3.66
N GLN A 230 -9.72 -10.06 2.78
CA GLN A 230 -10.02 -9.49 1.48
C GLN A 230 -9.42 -10.35 0.38
N HIS A 231 -10.21 -10.67 -0.63
CA HIS A 231 -9.72 -11.39 -1.80
C HIS A 231 -8.63 -10.61 -2.50
N SER A 232 -7.58 -11.31 -2.90
CA SER A 232 -6.43 -10.78 -3.63
C SER A 232 -6.06 -11.71 -4.77
N LEU A 233 -5.75 -11.13 -5.93
CA LEU A 233 -5.44 -11.84 -7.17
C LEU A 233 -4.22 -11.22 -7.83
N THR A 234 -3.23 -12.05 -8.17
CA THR A 234 -2.03 -11.67 -8.91
C THR A 234 -1.76 -12.69 -10.01
N LEU A 235 -1.53 -12.24 -11.23
CA LEU A 235 -0.93 -13.05 -12.29
C LEU A 235 0.59 -12.93 -12.20
N TYR A 236 1.30 -14.01 -12.51
CA TYR A 236 2.77 -14.00 -12.54
C TYR A 236 3.30 -14.84 -13.69
N ALA A 237 4.47 -14.48 -14.17
CA ALA A 237 5.25 -15.25 -15.11
C ALA A 237 6.74 -15.12 -14.78
N THR A 238 7.49 -16.21 -14.95
CA THR A 238 8.95 -16.20 -14.90
C THR A 238 9.48 -15.66 -16.23
N VAL A 239 10.24 -14.57 -16.18
CA VAL A 239 10.91 -13.99 -17.34
C VAL A 239 12.20 -14.75 -17.58
N ASP A 240 13.06 -14.85 -16.55
CA ASP A 240 14.31 -15.58 -16.58
C ASP A 240 14.65 -16.18 -15.20
N LYS A 241 15.67 -17.06 -15.11
CA LYS A 241 15.99 -17.80 -13.89
C LYS A 241 17.45 -18.26 -13.82
N VAL A 242 17.98 -18.30 -12.62
CA VAL A 242 19.21 -19.03 -12.27
C VAL A 242 18.83 -20.27 -11.47
N ALA A 243 18.49 -21.35 -12.18
CA ALA A 243 17.98 -22.57 -11.56
C ALA A 243 19.05 -23.24 -10.67
N PRO A 244 18.67 -23.82 -9.51
CA PRO A 244 17.31 -23.80 -8.92
C PRO A 244 17.08 -22.63 -7.96
N ARG A 245 17.98 -21.67 -7.88
CA ARG A 245 18.14 -20.72 -6.76
C ARG A 245 17.27 -19.47 -6.82
N LEU A 246 17.12 -18.90 -8.02
CA LEU A 246 16.51 -17.60 -8.22
C LEU A 246 15.67 -17.55 -9.49
N ALA A 247 14.65 -16.70 -9.49
CA ALA A 247 13.90 -16.37 -10.70
C ALA A 247 13.56 -14.87 -10.71
N TRP A 248 13.62 -14.27 -11.90
CA TRP A 248 13.04 -12.99 -12.18
C TRP A 248 11.57 -13.20 -12.56
N LEU A 249 10.67 -12.69 -11.73
CA LEU A 249 9.23 -12.71 -11.98
C LEU A 249 8.73 -11.37 -12.49
N SER A 250 7.90 -11.42 -13.51
CA SER A 250 6.98 -10.35 -13.84
C SER A 250 5.61 -10.66 -13.26
N MET A 251 4.97 -9.67 -12.63
CA MET A 251 3.72 -9.84 -11.89
C MET A 251 2.73 -8.72 -12.22
N ARG A 252 1.46 -9.11 -12.38
CA ARG A 252 0.35 -8.20 -12.62
C ARG A 252 -0.69 -8.36 -11.49
N PRO A 253 -0.71 -7.47 -10.47
CA PRO A 253 -1.75 -7.48 -9.46
C PRO A 253 -3.07 -6.96 -10.05
N ILE A 254 -4.10 -7.80 -10.05
CA ILE A 254 -5.47 -7.44 -10.45
C ILE A 254 -6.18 -6.68 -9.32
N THR A 255 -5.90 -7.06 -8.09
CA THR A 255 -6.31 -6.33 -6.88
C THR A 255 -5.12 -5.55 -6.31
N GLY A 256 -5.36 -4.60 -5.40
CA GLY A 256 -4.30 -3.75 -4.79
C GLY A 256 -4.37 -3.78 -3.27
N ARG A 257 -4.12 -4.95 -2.63
CA ARG A 257 -4.08 -5.06 -1.17
C ARG A 257 -2.70 -4.68 -0.64
N THR A 258 -2.64 -4.22 0.59
CA THR A 258 -1.37 -3.91 1.27
C THR A 258 -0.44 -5.13 1.19
N HIS A 259 0.81 -4.92 0.85
CA HIS A 259 1.85 -5.97 0.74
C HIS A 259 1.45 -7.19 -0.13
N GLN A 260 0.49 -7.05 -1.04
CA GLN A 260 -0.10 -8.19 -1.77
C GLN A 260 0.95 -9.07 -2.45
N LEU A 261 1.81 -8.48 -3.29
CA LEU A 261 2.83 -9.23 -4.06
C LEU A 261 3.81 -9.95 -3.14
N ARG A 262 4.21 -9.31 -2.05
CA ARG A 262 5.13 -9.85 -1.06
C ARG A 262 4.53 -11.07 -0.34
N ALA A 263 3.28 -10.93 0.13
CA ALA A 263 2.55 -12.03 0.78
C ALA A 263 2.25 -13.18 -0.19
N HIS A 264 1.95 -12.87 -1.46
CA HIS A 264 1.70 -13.88 -2.49
C HIS A 264 2.96 -14.68 -2.83
N CYS A 265 4.11 -14.03 -3.02
CA CYS A 265 5.38 -14.69 -3.30
C CYS A 265 5.80 -15.60 -2.13
N GLU A 266 5.67 -15.12 -0.89
CA GLU A 266 5.92 -15.97 0.30
C GLU A 266 4.96 -17.16 0.35
N ALA A 267 3.68 -16.96 0.06
CA ALA A 267 2.66 -18.01 0.15
C ALA A 267 2.86 -19.15 -0.85
N ILE A 268 3.44 -18.86 -2.01
CA ILE A 268 3.80 -19.91 -3.01
C ILE A 268 5.19 -20.50 -2.78
N GLY A 269 5.87 -20.15 -1.68
CA GLY A 269 7.20 -20.67 -1.32
C GLY A 269 8.37 -19.99 -2.02
N HIS A 270 8.14 -18.85 -2.69
CA HIS A 270 9.14 -18.09 -3.43
C HIS A 270 9.21 -16.65 -2.93
N PRO A 271 9.69 -16.39 -1.69
CA PRO A 271 9.75 -15.05 -1.14
C PRO A 271 10.62 -14.13 -2.00
N ILE A 272 10.31 -12.84 -1.97
CA ILE A 272 11.09 -11.83 -2.69
C ILE A 272 12.44 -11.64 -2.00
N VAL A 273 13.52 -11.63 -2.76
CA VAL A 273 14.88 -11.43 -2.27
C VAL A 273 14.98 -10.12 -1.49
N GLY A 274 15.58 -10.17 -0.30
CA GLY A 274 15.78 -9.03 0.58
C GLY A 274 14.50 -8.51 1.26
N ASP A 275 13.40 -9.29 1.25
CA ASP A 275 12.19 -8.91 1.97
C ASP A 275 12.35 -9.15 3.49
N PRO A 276 12.36 -8.08 4.33
CA PRO A 276 12.55 -8.24 5.77
C PRO A 276 11.30 -8.76 6.51
N LYS A 277 10.14 -8.81 5.83
CA LYS A 277 8.85 -9.15 6.44
C LYS A 277 8.26 -10.47 5.95
N TYR A 278 8.49 -10.81 4.69
CA TYR A 278 7.88 -11.96 4.01
C TYR A 278 8.99 -12.90 3.49
N ASN A 279 9.65 -13.59 4.40
CA ASN A 279 10.73 -14.52 4.10
C ASN A 279 10.66 -15.74 5.02
N ARG A 280 9.45 -16.30 5.24
CA ARG A 280 9.30 -17.47 6.09
C ARG A 280 10.14 -18.63 5.56
N ARG A 281 11.00 -19.10 6.42
CA ARG A 281 11.87 -20.24 6.19
C ARG A 281 11.54 -21.35 7.18
N PRO A 282 11.82 -22.63 6.83
CA PRO A 282 11.69 -23.75 7.75
C PRO A 282 12.40 -23.49 9.08
N GLU A 283 11.95 -24.16 10.15
CA GLU A 283 12.52 -23.96 11.49
C GLU A 283 14.01 -24.31 11.59
N ASN A 284 14.44 -25.25 10.77
CA ASN A 284 15.83 -25.73 10.69
C ASN A 284 16.70 -24.95 9.68
N ASP A 285 16.18 -23.89 9.03
CA ASP A 285 16.98 -23.07 8.13
C ASP A 285 17.88 -22.11 8.92
N PRO A 286 19.22 -22.19 8.79
CA PRO A 286 20.15 -21.29 9.48
C PRO A 286 19.92 -19.82 9.14
N ALA A 287 19.35 -19.52 7.96
CA ALA A 287 19.05 -18.16 7.50
C ALA A 287 17.73 -17.61 8.04
N ARG A 288 16.94 -18.40 8.79
CA ARG A 288 15.61 -17.99 9.25
C ARG A 288 15.59 -16.68 10.03
N ASN A 289 16.60 -16.45 10.85
CA ASN A 289 16.69 -15.27 11.72
C ASN A 289 17.78 -14.28 11.30
N ASP A 290 18.47 -14.56 10.20
CA ASP A 290 19.53 -13.71 9.67
C ASP A 290 19.15 -13.18 8.27
N PRO A 291 18.68 -11.92 8.18
CA PRO A 291 18.31 -11.32 6.90
C PRO A 291 19.46 -11.30 5.87
N LEU A 292 20.72 -11.24 6.33
CA LEU A 292 21.88 -11.21 5.44
C LEU A 292 22.14 -12.60 4.82
N ARG A 293 21.84 -13.67 5.55
CA ARG A 293 21.94 -15.05 5.03
C ARG A 293 20.79 -15.43 4.12
N ALA A 294 19.67 -14.66 4.18
CA ALA A 294 18.54 -14.84 3.29
C ALA A 294 18.79 -14.31 1.87
N VAL A 295 19.87 -13.58 1.67
CA VAL A 295 20.21 -12.91 0.40
C VAL A 295 21.43 -13.62 -0.20
N PRO A 296 21.43 -13.92 -1.51
CA PRO A 296 22.60 -14.52 -2.16
C PRO A 296 23.86 -13.65 -1.96
N PRO A 297 25.06 -14.27 -1.82
CA PRO A 297 26.30 -13.51 -1.73
C PRO A 297 26.46 -12.51 -2.88
N GLY A 298 26.80 -11.27 -2.55
CA GLY A 298 26.96 -10.18 -3.53
C GLY A 298 25.68 -9.42 -3.85
N VAL A 299 24.51 -9.90 -3.42
CA VAL A 299 23.24 -9.19 -3.57
C VAL A 299 23.00 -8.29 -2.35
N GLU A 300 22.55 -7.07 -2.58
CA GLU A 300 22.23 -6.15 -1.49
C GLU A 300 20.99 -6.62 -0.70
N PRO A 301 20.97 -6.50 0.65
CA PRO A 301 19.83 -6.91 1.49
C PRO A 301 18.71 -5.86 1.45
N LYS A 302 18.27 -5.52 0.25
CA LYS A 302 17.16 -4.63 -0.06
C LYS A 302 16.04 -5.39 -0.73
N LEU A 303 14.79 -4.97 -0.54
CA LEU A 303 13.64 -5.59 -1.22
C LEU A 303 13.77 -5.45 -2.74
N HIS A 304 13.89 -6.57 -3.45
CA HIS A 304 13.97 -6.64 -4.91
C HIS A 304 12.55 -6.66 -5.53
N LEU A 305 11.82 -5.55 -5.34
CA LEU A 305 10.47 -5.34 -5.88
C LEU A 305 10.36 -3.95 -6.52
N LEU A 306 10.04 -3.93 -7.80
CA LEU A 306 9.93 -2.74 -8.63
C LEU A 306 8.53 -2.63 -9.23
N ALA A 307 7.84 -1.52 -9.04
CA ALA A 307 6.69 -1.12 -9.86
C ALA A 307 7.21 -0.70 -11.24
N ARG A 308 7.33 -1.67 -12.16
CA ARG A 308 8.08 -1.52 -13.41
C ARG A 308 7.35 -0.67 -14.42
N ARG A 309 6.05 -0.94 -14.70
CA ARG A 309 5.29 -0.25 -15.74
C ARG A 309 3.86 0.01 -15.30
N LEU A 310 3.33 1.14 -15.72
CA LEU A 310 1.96 1.54 -15.50
C LEU A 310 1.34 1.97 -16.82
N VAL A 311 0.25 1.30 -17.21
CA VAL A 311 -0.54 1.64 -18.39
C VAL A 311 -1.98 1.91 -17.97
N LEU A 312 -2.52 3.07 -18.33
CA LEU A 312 -3.91 3.43 -18.02
C LEU A 312 -4.43 4.51 -18.97
N PRO A 313 -5.77 4.63 -19.14
CA PRO A 313 -6.37 5.72 -19.89
C PRO A 313 -6.04 7.08 -19.25
N HIS A 314 -5.67 8.05 -20.08
CA HIS A 314 -5.51 9.43 -19.65
C HIS A 314 -6.89 10.11 -19.50
N PRO A 315 -7.16 10.91 -18.45
CA PRO A 315 -8.47 11.54 -18.22
C PRO A 315 -8.97 12.44 -19.36
N ARG A 316 -8.07 12.91 -20.22
CA ARG A 316 -8.40 13.73 -21.41
C ARG A 316 -8.38 12.96 -22.72
N GLY A 317 -8.24 11.65 -22.69
CA GLY A 317 -8.10 10.79 -23.87
C GLY A 317 -6.67 10.38 -24.13
N GLY A 318 -6.51 9.26 -24.85
CA GLY A 318 -5.22 8.61 -25.04
C GLY A 318 -4.83 7.71 -23.87
N MET A 319 -3.59 7.25 -23.88
CA MET A 319 -3.04 6.32 -22.88
C MET A 319 -1.81 6.93 -22.22
N ILE A 320 -1.67 6.68 -20.94
CA ILE A 320 -0.45 6.86 -20.17
C ILE A 320 0.24 5.51 -20.18
N ASP A 321 1.49 5.45 -20.61
CA ASP A 321 2.31 4.24 -20.60
C ASP A 321 3.73 4.63 -20.18
N VAL A 322 4.07 4.33 -18.93
CA VAL A 322 5.34 4.75 -18.34
C VAL A 322 6.03 3.59 -17.67
N THR A 323 7.32 3.47 -17.93
CA THR A 323 8.20 2.41 -17.42
C THR A 323 9.31 3.03 -16.58
N ALA A 324 9.50 2.54 -15.35
CA ALA A 324 10.59 2.94 -14.47
C ALA A 324 11.87 2.13 -14.78
N PRO A 325 13.07 2.71 -14.68
CA PRO A 325 14.33 1.97 -14.78
C PRO A 325 14.50 1.03 -13.58
N LEU A 326 15.42 0.07 -13.67
CA LEU A 326 15.85 -0.70 -12.50
C LEU A 326 16.54 0.22 -11.47
N PRO A 327 16.16 0.17 -10.20
CA PRO A 327 16.95 0.78 -9.14
C PRO A 327 18.32 0.10 -9.05
N GLU A 328 19.33 0.83 -8.60
CA GLU A 328 20.74 0.40 -8.61
C GLU A 328 20.94 -1.01 -8.02
N HIS A 329 20.38 -1.29 -6.84
CA HIS A 329 20.53 -2.60 -6.21
C HIS A 329 19.93 -3.75 -7.05
N MET A 330 18.81 -3.52 -7.77
CA MET A 330 18.26 -4.54 -8.67
C MET A 330 19.07 -4.66 -9.95
N ARG A 331 19.57 -3.53 -10.50
CA ARG A 331 20.45 -3.55 -11.67
C ARG A 331 21.70 -4.37 -11.39
N ASN A 332 22.40 -4.12 -10.27
CA ASN A 332 23.58 -4.87 -9.87
C ASN A 332 23.30 -6.39 -9.76
N SER A 333 22.12 -6.75 -9.24
CA SER A 333 21.71 -8.16 -9.16
C SER A 333 21.41 -8.75 -10.53
N PHE A 334 20.73 -8.01 -11.41
CA PHE A 334 20.42 -8.46 -12.77
C PHE A 334 21.69 -8.66 -13.58
N ASP A 335 22.64 -7.71 -13.52
CA ASP A 335 23.94 -7.81 -14.15
C ASP A 335 24.73 -9.04 -13.64
N MET A 336 24.72 -9.24 -12.31
CA MET A 336 25.39 -10.40 -11.67
C MET A 336 24.84 -11.74 -12.16
N PHE A 337 23.53 -11.84 -12.35
CA PHE A 337 22.87 -13.07 -12.78
C PHE A 337 22.73 -13.21 -14.29
N GLY A 338 23.12 -12.19 -15.05
CA GLY A 338 23.06 -12.19 -16.51
C GLY A 338 21.64 -12.03 -17.07
N PHE A 339 20.72 -11.41 -16.33
CA PHE A 339 19.36 -11.15 -16.80
C PHE A 339 19.32 -9.96 -17.76
N ASP A 340 18.79 -10.15 -18.95
CA ASP A 340 18.64 -9.08 -19.92
C ASP A 340 17.28 -8.37 -19.75
N VAL A 341 17.31 -7.08 -19.42
CA VAL A 341 16.08 -6.25 -19.28
C VAL A 341 15.31 -6.07 -20.59
N ALA A 342 15.91 -6.41 -21.74
CA ALA A 342 15.27 -6.42 -23.05
C ALA A 342 14.50 -7.72 -23.34
N ASP A 343 14.62 -8.75 -22.49
CA ASP A 343 13.87 -9.97 -22.64
C ASP A 343 12.37 -9.69 -22.65
N ARG A 344 11.65 -10.43 -23.51
CA ARG A 344 10.19 -10.32 -23.63
C ARG A 344 9.54 -10.64 -22.29
N ASP A 345 8.74 -9.72 -21.78
CA ASP A 345 7.96 -9.91 -20.56
C ASP A 345 6.66 -10.69 -20.85
N PRO A 346 6.54 -11.95 -20.44
CA PRO A 346 5.38 -12.78 -20.74
C PRO A 346 4.06 -12.26 -20.12
N ILE A 347 4.14 -11.41 -19.10
CA ILE A 347 2.94 -10.86 -18.41
C ILE A 347 2.25 -9.78 -19.26
N GLU A 348 2.94 -9.22 -20.26
CA GLU A 348 2.35 -8.23 -21.16
C GLU A 348 1.26 -8.84 -22.03
N ASP A 349 1.40 -10.12 -22.38
CA ASP A 349 0.45 -10.89 -23.18
C ASP A 349 -0.65 -11.56 -22.34
N ALA A 350 -0.60 -11.42 -21.00
CA ALA A 350 -1.61 -12.00 -20.13
C ALA A 350 -2.97 -11.36 -20.40
N PRO A 351 -4.05 -12.16 -20.51
CA PRO A 351 -5.39 -11.67 -20.81
C PRO A 351 -5.86 -10.66 -19.75
N ASP A 352 -6.65 -9.70 -20.18
CA ASP A 352 -7.37 -8.81 -19.27
C ASP A 352 -8.51 -9.60 -18.60
N GLU A 353 -8.48 -9.73 -17.27
CA GLU A 353 -9.51 -10.39 -16.45
C GLU A 353 -10.62 -9.41 -16.02
#